data_6d0a26fae0f137a7d633c106c83e3d22
#
_entry.id   6d0a26fae0f137a7d633c106c83e3d22
#
_cell.length_a   1.000
_cell.length_b   1.000
_cell.length_c   1.000
_cell.angle_alpha   90.00
_cell.angle_beta   90.00
_cell.angle_gamma   90.00
#
_symmetry.space_group_name_H-M   'P 1'
#
loop_
_entity.id
_entity.type
_entity.pdbx_description
1 polymer ?
#
loop_
_entity_poly.entity_id
_entity_poly.type
_entity_poly.pdbx_seq_one_letter_code
_entity_poly.pdbx_strand_id
1 'polypeptide(L)'
;MQIKKSIRTYEDLPDTITPLDYAEWRGVGETKAREKFNSKGFPRIEGFGVKQLADKRAVLMYELGLTEEDKKEVLKEIARAII
;
A
#
# COMPACT_ATOMS: atom_id res chain seq x y z
N MET A 1 12.95 -23.63 -5.82
CA MET A 1 12.08 -22.47 -6.06
C MET A 1 12.62 -21.27 -5.32
N GLN A 2 12.65 -20.16 -6.00
CA GLN A 2 13.12 -18.94 -5.35
C GLN A 2 11.94 -18.12 -4.82
N ILE A 3 12.08 -17.69 -3.59
CA ILE A 3 11.13 -16.74 -3.01
C ILE A 3 11.66 -15.35 -3.35
N LYS A 4 10.87 -14.58 -4.05
CA LYS A 4 11.25 -13.22 -4.41
C LYS A 4 11.27 -12.37 -3.15
N LYS A 5 12.43 -11.79 -2.85
CA LYS A 5 12.57 -10.94 -1.67
C LYS A 5 12.03 -9.55 -1.97
N SER A 6 11.50 -8.91 -0.95
CA SER A 6 11.11 -7.51 -1.04
C SER A 6 12.39 -6.68 -1.26
N ILE A 7 12.40 -5.84 -2.29
CA ILE A 7 13.54 -4.99 -2.60
C ILE A 7 13.33 -3.53 -2.18
N ARG A 8 12.16 -3.23 -1.63
CA ARG A 8 11.85 -1.89 -1.11
C ARG A 8 11.16 -2.01 0.23
N THR A 9 11.48 -1.09 1.13
CA THR A 9 10.79 -1.00 2.40
C THR A 9 9.64 0.00 2.28
N TYR A 10 8.72 -0.03 3.24
CA TYR A 10 7.64 0.93 3.29
C TYR A 10 8.16 2.38 3.25
N GLU A 11 9.25 2.65 3.97
CA GLU A 11 9.83 3.98 4.04
C GLU A 11 10.41 4.46 2.71
N ASP A 12 10.89 3.52 1.90
CA ASP A 12 11.46 3.83 0.59
C ASP A 12 10.40 4.13 -0.46
N LEU A 13 9.14 3.81 -0.16
CA LEU A 13 8.05 4.03 -1.11
C LEU A 13 7.66 5.51 -1.15
N PRO A 14 7.31 6.03 -2.34
CA PRO A 14 6.70 7.36 -2.41
C PRO A 14 5.32 7.31 -1.75
N ASP A 15 4.77 8.47 -1.42
CA ASP A 15 3.45 8.54 -0.77
C ASP A 15 2.36 7.89 -1.62
N THR A 16 2.45 8.06 -2.93
CA THR A 16 1.52 7.43 -3.88
C THR A 16 2.28 6.34 -4.62
N ILE A 17 1.78 5.12 -4.56
CA ILE A 17 2.44 3.95 -5.14
C ILE A 17 1.70 3.38 -6.34
N THR A 18 2.47 2.76 -7.24
CA THR A 18 1.97 2.04 -8.40
C THR A 18 1.95 0.54 -8.08
N PRO A 19 1.31 -0.29 -8.94
CA PRO A 19 1.42 -1.74 -8.77
C PRO A 19 2.86 -2.24 -8.74
N LEU A 20 3.75 -1.63 -9.54
CA LEU A 20 5.15 -2.03 -9.52
C LEU A 20 5.80 -1.71 -8.17
N ASP A 21 5.54 -0.53 -7.61
CA ASP A 21 6.04 -0.18 -6.27
C ASP A 21 5.56 -1.18 -5.23
N TYR A 22 4.28 -1.55 -5.30
CA TYR A 22 3.69 -2.53 -4.40
C TYR A 22 4.36 -3.91 -4.56
N ALA A 23 4.61 -4.30 -5.80
CA ALA A 23 5.26 -5.59 -6.10
C ALA A 23 6.66 -5.64 -5.48
N GLU A 24 7.42 -4.57 -5.60
CA GLU A 24 8.76 -4.48 -5.04
C GLU A 24 8.74 -4.47 -3.51
N TRP A 25 7.75 -3.81 -2.94
CA TRP A 25 7.59 -3.76 -1.50
C TRP A 25 7.23 -5.13 -0.91
N ARG A 26 6.29 -5.82 -1.55
CA ARG A 26 5.80 -7.11 -1.04
C ARG A 26 6.57 -8.31 -1.53
N GLY A 27 7.47 -8.12 -2.49
CA GLY A 27 8.23 -9.24 -3.05
C GLY A 27 7.38 -10.16 -3.89
N VAL A 28 6.40 -9.62 -4.61
CA VAL A 28 5.53 -10.39 -5.52
C VAL A 28 5.72 -9.90 -6.94
N GLY A 29 5.16 -10.65 -7.89
CA GLY A 29 5.23 -10.24 -9.28
C GLY A 29 4.28 -9.09 -9.59
N GLU A 30 4.57 -8.35 -10.66
CA GLU A 30 3.75 -7.21 -11.06
C GLU A 30 2.32 -7.60 -11.40
N THR A 31 2.14 -8.77 -12.01
CA THR A 31 0.80 -9.27 -12.34
C THR A 31 -0.05 -9.45 -11.08
N LYS A 32 0.55 -10.03 -10.04
CA LYS A 32 -0.13 -10.19 -8.75
C LYS A 32 -0.47 -8.84 -8.13
N ALA A 33 0.44 -7.88 -8.23
CA ALA A 33 0.21 -6.55 -7.71
C ALA A 33 -0.96 -5.87 -8.42
N ARG A 34 -1.04 -6.00 -9.74
CA ARG A 34 -2.14 -5.44 -10.52
C ARG A 34 -3.48 -6.08 -10.16
N GLU A 35 -3.48 -7.39 -9.95
CA GLU A 35 -4.68 -8.10 -9.50
C GLU A 35 -5.14 -7.56 -8.16
N LYS A 36 -4.19 -7.32 -7.24
CA LYS A 36 -4.49 -6.77 -5.93
C LYS A 36 -5.11 -5.38 -6.04
N PHE A 37 -4.54 -4.53 -6.89
CA PHE A 37 -5.07 -3.18 -7.13
C PHE A 37 -6.48 -3.20 -7.73
N ASN A 38 -6.83 -4.26 -8.45
CA ASN A 38 -8.16 -4.42 -9.04
C ASN A 38 -9.13 -5.13 -8.11
N SER A 39 -8.68 -5.61 -6.95
CA SER A 39 -9.55 -6.33 -6.04
C SER A 39 -10.54 -5.38 -5.38
N LYS A 40 -11.71 -5.92 -5.04
CA LYS A 40 -12.77 -5.15 -4.41
C LYS A 40 -12.31 -4.62 -3.05
N GLY A 41 -12.52 -3.35 -2.81
CA GLY A 41 -12.19 -2.75 -1.53
C GLY A 41 -10.77 -2.24 -1.41
N PHE A 42 -9.90 -2.53 -2.40
CA PHE A 42 -8.54 -2.01 -2.36
C PHE A 42 -8.57 -0.48 -2.45
N PRO A 43 -7.79 0.22 -1.61
CA PRO A 43 -7.86 1.69 -1.52
C PRO A 43 -7.13 2.39 -2.67
N ARG A 44 -7.64 2.23 -3.89
CA ARG A 44 -7.09 2.93 -5.05
C ARG A 44 -7.53 4.39 -5.05
N ILE A 45 -6.64 5.24 -5.58
CA ILE A 45 -6.98 6.63 -5.81
C ILE A 45 -7.69 6.72 -7.15
N GLU A 46 -8.90 7.26 -7.16
CA GLU A 46 -9.70 7.40 -8.38
C GLU A 46 -9.31 8.66 -9.15
N GLY A 47 -9.65 8.69 -10.43
CA GLY A 47 -9.52 9.90 -11.25
C GLY A 47 -8.26 10.00 -12.08
N PHE A 48 -7.43 8.94 -12.13
CA PHE A 48 -6.19 8.97 -12.91
C PHE A 48 -6.28 8.11 -14.18
N GLY A 49 -7.49 7.87 -14.67
CA GLY A 49 -7.69 7.12 -15.91
C GLY A 49 -7.22 5.68 -15.79
N VAL A 50 -6.35 5.25 -16.72
CA VAL A 50 -5.86 3.86 -16.71
C VAL A 50 -4.76 3.61 -15.70
N LYS A 51 -4.18 4.66 -15.12
CA LYS A 51 -3.12 4.49 -14.12
C LYS A 51 -3.71 3.99 -12.80
N GLN A 52 -3.08 2.97 -12.24
CA GLN A 52 -3.48 2.43 -10.95
C GLN A 52 -2.55 3.00 -9.89
N LEU A 53 -3.10 3.81 -9.00
CA LEU A 53 -2.36 4.49 -7.94
C LEU A 53 -3.04 4.26 -6.61
N ALA A 54 -2.27 4.24 -5.54
CA ALA A 54 -2.82 4.12 -4.19
C ALA A 54 -1.92 4.85 -3.20
N ASP A 55 -2.51 5.34 -2.11
CA ASP A 55 -1.74 5.92 -1.01
C ASP A 55 -1.13 4.78 -0.19
N LYS A 56 0.17 4.81 0.03
CA LYS A 56 0.84 3.70 0.73
C LYS A 56 0.32 3.47 2.14
N ARG A 57 -0.08 4.53 2.83
CA ARG A 57 -0.62 4.42 4.19
C ARG A 57 -1.99 3.76 4.19
N ALA A 58 -2.82 4.11 3.21
CA ALA A 58 -4.13 3.49 3.07
C ALA A 58 -4.00 2.00 2.76
N VAL A 59 -3.04 1.64 1.91
CA VAL A 59 -2.78 0.24 1.57
C VAL A 59 -2.31 -0.53 2.79
N LEU A 60 -1.41 0.05 3.56
CA LEU A 60 -0.91 -0.60 4.77
C LEU A 60 -2.05 -0.86 5.77
N MET A 61 -2.90 0.13 5.99
CA MET A 61 -4.03 -0.01 6.89
C MET A 61 -5.05 -1.04 6.39
N TYR A 62 -5.28 -1.05 5.09
CA TYR A 62 -6.16 -2.04 4.46
C TYR A 62 -5.64 -3.47 4.69
N GLU A 63 -4.34 -3.67 4.51
CA GLU A 63 -3.74 -4.99 4.67
C GLU A 63 -3.66 -5.44 6.13
N LEU A 64 -3.58 -4.50 7.06
CA LEU A 64 -3.62 -4.80 8.47
C LEU A 64 -5.04 -5.10 8.97
N GLY A 65 -6.05 -4.85 8.13
CA GLY A 65 -7.44 -5.11 8.49
C GLY A 65 -7.96 -4.20 9.59
N LEU A 66 -7.45 -2.98 9.66
CA LEU A 66 -7.82 -2.05 10.73
C LEU A 66 -9.23 -1.50 10.56
N THR A 67 -9.96 -1.36 11.67
CA THR A 67 -11.24 -0.67 11.69
C THR A 67 -11.01 0.83 11.57
N GLU A 68 -12.09 1.59 11.36
CA GLU A 68 -11.97 3.05 11.31
C GLU A 68 -11.44 3.64 12.62
N GLU A 69 -11.82 3.06 13.76
CA GLU A 69 -11.31 3.50 15.05
C GLU A 69 -9.83 3.20 15.20
N ASP A 70 -9.42 2.00 14.77
CA ASP A 70 -8.01 1.61 14.80
C ASP A 70 -7.19 2.54 13.91
N LYS A 71 -7.71 2.92 12.75
CA LYS A 71 -7.04 3.85 11.84
C LYS A 71 -6.81 5.20 12.52
N LYS A 72 -7.79 5.69 13.25
CA LYS A 72 -7.66 6.96 13.97
C LYS A 72 -6.57 6.88 15.04
N GLU A 73 -6.50 5.78 15.76
CA GLU A 73 -5.47 5.59 16.78
C GLU A 73 -4.08 5.54 16.18
N VAL A 74 -3.92 4.81 15.08
CA VAL A 74 -2.64 4.73 14.37
C VAL A 74 -2.20 6.11 13.89
N LEU A 75 -3.12 6.89 13.34
CA LEU A 75 -2.83 8.24 12.86
C LEU A 75 -2.42 9.16 14.00
N LYS A 76 -3.05 9.03 15.16
CA LYS A 76 -2.67 9.82 16.34
C LYS A 76 -1.26 9.50 16.80
N GLU A 77 -0.89 8.23 16.81
CA GLU A 77 0.44 7.81 17.22
C GLU A 77 1.51 8.28 16.24
N ILE A 78 1.22 8.23 14.94
CA ILE A 78 2.13 8.76 13.93
C ILE A 78 2.33 10.25 14.14
N ALA A 79 1.27 10.99 14.41
CA ALA A 79 1.34 12.43 14.65
C ALA A 79 2.19 12.74 15.88
N ARG A 80 2.03 11.95 16.96
CA ARG A 80 2.83 12.13 18.16
C ARG A 80 4.32 11.87 17.91
N ALA A 81 4.63 10.89 17.09
CA ALA A 81 6.01 10.54 16.80
C ALA A 81 6.74 11.61 15.99
N ILE A 82 5.99 12.42 15.25
CA ILE A 82 6.55 13.46 14.38
C ILE A 82 6.79 14.77 15.14
N ILE A 83 6.06 15.00 16.21
CA ILE A 83 6.12 16.26 16.98
C ILE A 83 7.25 16.22 18.00
#